data_644a49ac099a5710a413459ffebff3c3
#
_entry.id   644a49ac099a5710a413459ffebff3c3
#
_cell.length_a   1.000
_cell.length_b   1.000
_cell.length_c   1.000
_cell.angle_alpha   90.00
_cell.angle_beta   90.00
_cell.angle_gamma   90.00
#
_symmetry.space_group_name_H-M   'P 1'
#
loop_
_entity.id
_entity.type
_entity.pdbx_description
1 polymer ?
#
loop_
_entity_poly.entity_id
_entity_poly.type
_entity_poly.pdbx_seq_one_letter_code
_entity_poly.pdbx_strand_id
1 'polypeptide(L)'
;MKILVPIDLTEYTTNIPENDYPAYTAGTYALEYRCIIASEHNIYESLKNTNTSAPSGKTDANWALVGKTNAYKAIDNKVSTQTVNNGNITFEFPTLKSTSLAFLNTQCTSITVEVCTKI
;
A
#
# COMPACT_ATOMS: atom_id res chain seq x y z
N MET A 1 15.88 21.49 -18.52
CA MET A 1 14.72 20.71 -18.04
C MET A 1 15.20 19.79 -16.92
N LYS A 2 14.60 19.87 -15.74
CA LYS A 2 14.89 18.91 -14.66
C LYS A 2 13.84 17.81 -14.73
N ILE A 3 14.28 16.57 -14.81
CA ILE A 3 13.42 15.38 -14.77
C ILE A 3 13.50 14.83 -13.35
N LEU A 4 12.34 14.67 -12.68
CA LEU A 4 12.28 13.95 -11.41
C LEU A 4 12.24 12.45 -11.73
N VAL A 5 13.24 11.73 -11.25
CA VAL A 5 13.27 10.27 -11.31
C VAL A 5 12.70 9.76 -9.98
N PRO A 6 11.57 9.06 -9.99
CA PRO A 6 11.02 8.47 -8.78
C PRO A 6 11.99 7.44 -8.19
N ILE A 7 12.08 7.41 -6.87
CA ILE A 7 12.76 6.34 -6.13
C ILE A 7 11.68 5.38 -5.65
N ASP A 8 11.86 4.10 -5.89
CA ASP A 8 10.97 3.07 -5.34
C ASP A 8 11.11 3.04 -3.81
N LEU A 9 10.05 3.45 -3.14
CA LEU A 9 9.95 3.40 -1.69
C LEU A 9 9.44 2.00 -1.30
N THR A 10 10.33 1.15 -0.85
CA THR A 10 10.01 -0.23 -0.47
C THR A 10 9.78 -0.40 1.02
N GLU A 11 10.31 0.52 1.83
CA GLU A 11 10.24 0.45 3.28
C GLU A 11 9.88 1.80 3.88
N TYR A 12 8.85 1.83 4.67
CA TYR A 12 8.49 2.95 5.52
C TYR A 12 7.61 2.47 6.67
N THR A 13 7.50 3.29 7.71
CA THR A 13 6.52 3.08 8.77
C THR A 13 5.43 4.13 8.66
N THR A 14 4.23 3.76 9.06
CA THR A 14 3.07 4.65 9.06
C THR A 14 2.18 4.36 10.26
N ASN A 15 1.41 5.36 10.69
CA ASN A 15 0.39 5.19 11.71
C ASN A 15 -0.93 4.61 11.17
N ILE A 16 -1.01 4.34 9.87
CA ILE A 16 -2.21 3.77 9.25
C ILE A 16 -2.16 2.25 9.37
N PRO A 17 -3.17 1.61 10.00
CA PRO A 17 -3.21 0.16 10.11
C PRO A 17 -3.56 -0.49 8.76
N GLU A 18 -3.06 -1.70 8.55
CA GLU A 18 -3.46 -2.56 7.43
C GLU A 18 -4.65 -3.43 7.85
N ASN A 19 -5.84 -2.88 7.83
CA ASN A 19 -7.08 -3.54 8.27
C ASN A 19 -8.24 -3.33 7.31
N ASP A 20 -7.96 -3.05 6.04
CA ASP A 20 -8.97 -2.89 4.98
C ASP A 20 -9.82 -4.16 4.82
N TYR A 21 -9.20 -5.32 4.95
CA TYR A 21 -9.81 -6.64 4.89
C TYR A 21 -9.12 -7.59 5.86
N PRO A 22 -9.72 -8.76 6.17
CA PRO A 22 -9.07 -9.78 7.00
C PRO A 22 -7.74 -10.25 6.38
N ALA A 23 -6.76 -10.55 7.22
CA ALA A 23 -5.54 -11.21 6.77
C ALA A 23 -5.87 -12.60 6.18
N TYR A 24 -5.16 -12.98 5.12
CA TYR A 24 -5.31 -14.31 4.54
C TYR A 24 -4.93 -15.38 5.57
N THR A 25 -5.76 -16.39 5.67
CA THR A 25 -5.50 -17.64 6.40
C THR A 25 -5.87 -18.81 5.50
N ALA A 26 -5.27 -19.97 5.70
CA ALA A 26 -5.67 -21.16 4.92
C ALA A 26 -7.14 -21.50 5.18
N GLY A 27 -7.94 -21.64 4.12
CA GLY A 27 -9.39 -21.86 4.26
C GLY A 27 -10.07 -22.01 2.90
N THR A 28 -11.40 -21.95 2.92
CA THR A 28 -12.25 -21.98 1.72
C THR A 28 -12.92 -20.63 1.57
N TYR A 29 -12.78 -19.99 0.41
CA TYR A 29 -13.27 -18.66 0.12
C TYR A 29 -14.32 -18.66 -0.98
N ALA A 30 -15.29 -17.78 -0.84
CA ALA A 30 -16.29 -17.53 -1.88
C ALA A 30 -15.73 -16.63 -2.98
N LEU A 31 -16.42 -16.59 -4.12
CA LEU A 31 -16.19 -15.59 -5.16
C LEU A 31 -16.28 -14.17 -4.57
N GLU A 32 -15.41 -13.27 -5.00
CA GLU A 32 -15.34 -11.86 -4.56
C GLU A 32 -14.92 -11.65 -3.09
N TYR A 33 -14.57 -12.70 -2.37
CA TYR A 33 -14.00 -12.54 -1.04
C TYR A 33 -12.63 -11.85 -1.12
N ARG A 34 -12.40 -10.85 -0.27
CA ARG A 34 -11.14 -10.11 -0.23
C ARG A 34 -10.36 -10.40 1.03
N CYS A 35 -9.05 -10.48 0.88
CA CYS A 35 -8.10 -10.66 1.98
C CYS A 35 -6.81 -9.89 1.73
N ILE A 36 -6.02 -9.74 2.78
CA ILE A 36 -4.72 -9.06 2.75
C ILE A 36 -3.61 -10.09 2.88
N ILE A 37 -2.58 -9.97 2.04
CA ILE A 37 -1.26 -10.57 2.25
C ILE A 37 -0.35 -9.48 2.83
N ALA A 38 -0.18 -9.49 4.16
CA ALA A 38 0.52 -8.43 4.87
C ALA A 38 2.02 -8.31 4.47
N SER A 39 2.68 -9.42 4.16
CA SER A 39 4.08 -9.42 3.69
C SER A 39 4.28 -8.72 2.35
N GLU A 40 3.21 -8.54 1.59
CA GLU A 40 3.22 -7.87 0.29
C GLU A 40 2.50 -6.51 0.32
N HIS A 41 1.77 -6.22 1.40
CA HIS A 41 0.90 -5.05 1.55
C HIS A 41 -0.16 -4.97 0.42
N ASN A 42 -0.65 -6.13 -0.01
CA ASN A 42 -1.57 -6.28 -1.13
C ASN A 42 -2.92 -6.82 -0.68
N ILE A 43 -3.96 -6.35 -1.38
CA ILE A 43 -5.32 -6.87 -1.30
C ILE A 43 -5.56 -7.79 -2.49
N TYR A 44 -6.07 -8.99 -2.22
CA TYR A 44 -6.47 -9.98 -3.22
C TYR A 44 -7.96 -10.27 -3.14
N GLU A 45 -8.56 -10.56 -4.29
CA GLU A 45 -9.97 -10.94 -4.44
C GLU A 45 -10.08 -12.33 -5.04
N SER A 46 -10.88 -13.19 -4.45
CA SER A 46 -11.13 -14.55 -4.94
C SER A 46 -11.94 -14.52 -6.24
N LEU A 47 -11.45 -15.23 -7.26
CA LEU A 47 -12.07 -15.32 -8.60
C LEU A 47 -13.02 -16.51 -8.77
N LYS A 48 -13.21 -17.33 -7.74
CA LYS A 48 -14.11 -18.49 -7.79
C LYS A 48 -14.72 -18.81 -6.44
N ASN A 49 -15.83 -19.52 -6.48
CA ASN A 49 -16.40 -20.17 -5.29
C ASN A 49 -15.55 -21.36 -4.84
N THR A 50 -15.58 -21.66 -3.53
CA THR A 50 -14.81 -22.76 -2.93
C THR A 50 -13.32 -22.70 -3.27
N ASN A 51 -12.77 -21.49 -3.27
CA ASN A 51 -11.35 -21.27 -3.51
C ASN A 51 -10.55 -21.68 -2.28
N THR A 52 -9.68 -22.66 -2.42
CA THR A 52 -8.80 -23.20 -1.37
C THR A 52 -7.33 -22.90 -1.61
N SER A 53 -6.99 -22.23 -2.71
CA SER A 53 -5.62 -21.84 -3.02
C SER A 53 -5.20 -20.58 -2.27
N ALA A 54 -3.92 -20.43 -1.98
CA ALA A 54 -3.36 -19.18 -1.49
C ALA A 54 -3.16 -18.19 -2.64
N PRO A 55 -3.29 -16.87 -2.40
CA PRO A 55 -2.89 -15.88 -3.39
C PRO A 55 -1.39 -15.99 -3.73
N SER A 56 -1.05 -15.99 -5.01
CA SER A 56 0.32 -16.22 -5.49
C SER A 56 0.84 -15.13 -6.44
N GLY A 57 0.30 -13.92 -6.33
CA GLY A 57 0.76 -12.77 -7.10
C GLY A 57 -0.14 -12.37 -8.27
N LYS A 58 0.39 -11.56 -9.18
CA LYS A 58 -0.40 -10.88 -10.24
C LYS A 58 -0.97 -11.82 -11.30
N THR A 59 -0.41 -13.00 -11.47
CA THR A 59 -0.78 -13.97 -12.52
C THR A 59 -1.55 -15.18 -11.97
N ASP A 60 -2.09 -15.07 -10.78
CA ASP A 60 -2.85 -16.14 -10.14
C ASP A 60 -4.20 -16.35 -10.87
N ALA A 61 -4.51 -17.59 -11.22
CA ALA A 61 -5.78 -17.92 -11.87
C ALA A 61 -6.99 -17.92 -10.91
N ASN A 62 -6.75 -17.97 -9.61
CA ASN A 62 -7.77 -18.07 -8.58
C ASN A 62 -7.96 -16.80 -7.75
N TRP A 63 -6.99 -15.89 -7.84
CA TRP A 63 -6.99 -14.63 -7.12
C TRP A 63 -6.61 -13.46 -8.03
N ALA A 64 -7.34 -12.37 -7.93
CA ALA A 64 -7.00 -11.11 -8.57
C ALA A 64 -6.28 -10.19 -7.58
N LEU A 65 -5.18 -9.59 -8.00
CA LEU A 65 -4.57 -8.49 -7.27
C LEU A 65 -5.43 -7.24 -7.44
N VAL A 66 -6.05 -6.79 -6.36
CA VAL A 66 -6.86 -5.56 -6.34
C VAL A 66 -5.98 -4.30 -6.27
N GLY A 67 -4.97 -4.33 -5.40
CA GLY A 67 -4.04 -3.22 -5.21
C GLY A 67 -3.38 -3.25 -3.85
N LYS A 68 -2.76 -2.14 -3.47
CA LYS A 68 -2.16 -1.96 -2.14
C LYS A 68 -3.22 -1.73 -1.07
N THR A 69 -2.90 -2.10 0.17
CA THR A 69 -3.68 -1.71 1.35
C THR A 69 -3.70 -0.19 1.52
N ASN A 70 -4.67 0.34 2.25
CA ASN A 70 -4.79 1.78 2.49
C ASN A 70 -3.50 2.39 3.07
N ALA A 71 -2.81 1.67 3.93
CA ALA A 71 -1.52 2.07 4.48
C ALA A 71 -0.45 2.32 3.40
N TYR A 72 -0.51 1.61 2.27
CA TYR A 72 0.52 1.60 1.24
C TYR A 72 0.11 2.21 -0.11
N LYS A 73 -1.10 2.76 -0.23
CA LYS A 73 -1.57 3.44 -1.45
C LYS A 73 -0.77 4.69 -1.79
N ALA A 74 -0.25 5.40 -0.79
CA ALA A 74 0.53 6.62 -1.02
C ALA A 74 1.82 6.39 -1.82
N ILE A 75 2.32 5.15 -1.88
CA ILE A 75 3.57 4.80 -2.58
C ILE A 75 3.39 3.71 -3.64
N ASP A 76 2.17 3.45 -4.09
CA ASP A 76 1.90 2.41 -5.09
C ASP A 76 2.21 2.84 -6.55
N ASN A 77 2.83 4.01 -6.72
CA ASN A 77 3.16 4.64 -8.01
C ASN A 77 1.92 4.93 -8.90
N LYS A 78 0.73 5.04 -8.28
CA LYS A 78 -0.51 5.41 -8.98
C LYS A 78 -1.00 6.76 -8.50
N VAL A 79 -1.30 7.66 -9.44
CA VAL A 79 -1.87 8.99 -9.11
C VAL A 79 -3.36 8.94 -8.80
N SER A 80 -4.02 7.81 -9.06
CA SER A 80 -5.46 7.62 -8.84
C SER A 80 -5.82 7.03 -7.49
N THR A 81 -4.82 6.66 -6.68
CA THR A 81 -4.99 6.06 -5.36
C THR A 81 -4.48 6.98 -4.27
N GLN A 82 -5.07 6.89 -3.08
CA GLN A 82 -4.70 7.68 -1.92
C GLN A 82 -4.73 6.82 -0.66
N THR A 83 -3.78 7.07 0.25
CA THR A 83 -3.93 6.68 1.66
C THR A 83 -4.88 7.67 2.31
N VAL A 84 -5.92 7.18 2.98
CA VAL A 84 -6.98 8.01 3.59
C VAL A 84 -7.06 7.75 5.09
N ASN A 85 -7.18 8.82 5.87
CA ASN A 85 -7.45 8.76 7.30
C ASN A 85 -8.26 9.99 7.76
N ASN A 86 -9.09 9.85 8.77
CA ASN A 86 -9.84 10.95 9.37
C ASN A 86 -9.00 11.86 10.29
N GLY A 87 -7.78 11.47 10.57
CA GLY A 87 -6.82 12.23 11.38
C GLY A 87 -5.53 12.50 10.60
N ASN A 88 -4.46 12.67 11.34
CA ASN A 88 -3.15 12.81 10.71
C ASN A 88 -2.68 11.49 10.08
N ILE A 89 -1.89 11.62 9.04
CA ILE A 89 -1.15 10.52 8.41
C ILE A 89 0.33 10.83 8.57
N THR A 90 1.09 9.88 9.09
CA THR A 90 2.55 9.98 9.21
C THR A 90 3.21 8.89 8.38
N PHE A 91 4.26 9.25 7.68
CA PHE A 91 5.15 8.33 6.99
C PHE A 91 6.58 8.60 7.44
N GLU A 92 7.28 7.58 7.86
CA GLU A 92 8.69 7.65 8.23
C GLU A 92 9.51 6.74 7.32
N PHE A 93 10.46 7.34 6.62
CA PHE A 93 11.35 6.65 5.69
C PHE A 93 12.73 6.51 6.31
N PRO A 94 13.24 5.30 6.56
CA PRO A 94 14.47 5.08 7.30
C PRO A 94 15.72 5.61 6.59
N THR A 95 15.69 5.63 5.26
CA THR A 95 16.79 6.19 4.45
C THR A 95 16.26 6.73 3.12
N LEU A 96 16.16 8.05 3.01
CA LEU A 96 15.86 8.71 1.75
C LEU A 96 17.13 9.33 1.18
N LYS A 97 17.68 8.73 0.11
CA LYS A 97 18.70 9.37 -0.72
C LYS A 97 18.01 10.17 -1.83
N SER A 98 17.17 11.11 -1.48
CA SER A 98 16.49 11.96 -2.44
C SER A 98 16.89 13.42 -2.26
N THR A 99 16.96 14.16 -3.35
CA THR A 99 17.22 15.62 -3.36
C THR A 99 15.93 16.42 -3.45
N SER A 100 14.80 15.76 -3.70
CA SER A 100 13.51 16.42 -3.88
C SER A 100 12.38 15.50 -3.44
N LEU A 101 11.29 16.10 -2.98
CA LEU A 101 10.06 15.40 -2.59
C LEU A 101 8.89 16.02 -3.36
N ALA A 102 8.02 15.19 -3.92
CA ALA A 102 6.81 15.63 -4.58
C ALA A 102 5.59 14.94 -3.96
N PHE A 103 4.56 15.72 -3.70
CA PHE A 103 3.27 15.22 -3.24
C PHE A 103 2.27 15.35 -4.37
N LEU A 104 1.67 14.24 -4.76
CA LEU A 104 0.66 14.18 -5.80
C LEU A 104 -0.67 13.74 -5.20
N ASN A 105 -1.77 14.30 -5.71
CA ASN A 105 -3.12 13.94 -5.31
C ASN A 105 -3.35 14.02 -3.78
N THR A 106 -2.86 15.07 -3.14
CA THR A 106 -2.99 15.32 -1.70
C THR A 106 -4.19 16.19 -1.38
N GLN A 107 -4.96 15.78 -0.36
CA GLN A 107 -6.06 16.55 0.23
C GLN A 107 -5.83 16.63 1.74
N CYS A 108 -5.27 17.74 2.20
CA CYS A 108 -4.98 17.98 3.62
C CYS A 108 -4.90 19.48 3.90
N THR A 109 -5.01 19.86 5.17
CA THR A 109 -4.86 21.26 5.60
C THR A 109 -3.40 21.69 5.74
N SER A 110 -2.50 20.76 6.01
CA SER A 110 -1.06 21.03 6.15
C SER A 110 -0.23 19.79 5.86
N ILE A 111 1.00 20.02 5.40
CA ILE A 111 2.04 18.99 5.25
C ILE A 111 3.26 19.47 6.00
N THR A 112 3.78 18.64 6.90
CA THR A 112 5.04 18.87 7.60
C THR A 112 6.06 17.86 7.15
N VAL A 113 7.24 18.31 6.76
CA VAL A 113 8.36 17.47 6.39
C VAL A 113 9.48 17.69 7.39
N GLU A 114 9.90 16.63 8.04
CA GLU A 114 11.00 16.66 8.99
C GLU A 114 12.15 15.78 8.48
N VAL A 115 13.36 16.31 8.57
CA VAL A 115 14.59 15.56 8.27
C VAL A 115 15.27 15.24 9.58
N CYS A 116 15.20 13.97 9.98
CA CYS A 116 15.83 13.50 11.20
C CYS A 116 17.24 12.97 10.89
N THR A 117 18.24 13.53 11.55
CA THR A 117 19.57 12.93 11.56
C THR A 117 19.65 11.91 12.69
N LYS A 118 19.97 10.66 12.34
CA LYS A 118 20.27 9.65 13.36
C LYS A 118 21.55 10.04 14.09
N ILE A 119 21.42 10.32 15.36
CA ILE A 119 22.56 10.56 16.24
C ILE A 119 23.16 9.19 16.63
#